data_15de29b90951aaa5ef45dfc9b44985f3
#
_entry.id   15de29b90951aaa5ef45dfc9b44985f3
#
_cell.length_a   1.000
_cell.length_b   1.000
_cell.length_c   1.000
_cell.angle_alpha   90.00
_cell.angle_beta   90.00
_cell.angle_gamma   90.00
#
_symmetry.space_group_name_H-M   'P 1'
#
loop_
_entity.id
_entity.type
_entity.pdbx_description
1 polymer ?
#
loop_
_entity_poly.entity_id
_entity_poly.type
_entity_poly.pdbx_seq_one_letter_code
_entity_poly.pdbx_strand_id
1 'polypeptide(L)'
;METPLIAHRCGRAYGPDSSRRALRAALAGGPLRGVETDVCLTRDGALVCLHDPYLAVGTTLTGWAHERSAADVLAGRLLDGEGRATAERPLLVDEVLDLVPPGLTVQLDVKAHADAALARRTADALAAVLSRRPDAGRVEVLSFHAAAVKQAVSHGLVGRLVIWADYAPAALARWAADLALRGVCVEHFLLGQPLVAALRDAGLSVTTGTVNHAAIAERALAHAPDALTSDRPHQLTAELAERRLLAA
;
A
#
# COMPACT_ATOMS: atom_id res chain seq x y z
N MET A 1 -16.47 0.17 18.22
CA MET A 1 -15.76 0.95 17.17
C MET A 1 -15.27 -0.04 16.11
N GLU A 2 -15.60 0.17 14.84
CA GLU A 2 -15.10 -0.69 13.76
C GLU A 2 -13.58 -0.54 13.61
N THR A 3 -12.90 -1.64 13.32
CA THR A 3 -11.46 -1.64 13.05
C THR A 3 -11.23 -1.03 11.65
N PRO A 4 -10.47 0.06 11.51
CA PRO A 4 -10.23 0.67 10.21
C PRO A 4 -9.29 -0.22 9.38
N LEU A 5 -9.83 -0.86 8.33
CA LEU A 5 -9.09 -1.78 7.46
C LEU A 5 -8.77 -1.16 6.11
N ILE A 6 -7.57 -1.44 5.62
CA ILE A 6 -7.09 -1.13 4.27
C ILE A 6 -6.92 -2.46 3.52
N ALA A 7 -7.46 -2.55 2.30
CA ALA A 7 -7.30 -3.73 1.45
C ALA A 7 -5.90 -3.74 0.81
N HIS A 8 -5.02 -4.64 1.27
CA HIS A 8 -3.65 -4.80 0.78
C HIS A 8 -3.64 -5.37 -0.63
N ARG A 9 -2.86 -4.76 -1.52
CA ARG A 9 -2.79 -5.12 -2.96
C ARG A 9 -4.17 -5.28 -3.58
N CYS A 10 -5.05 -4.31 -3.30
CA CYS A 10 -6.45 -4.33 -3.72
C CYS A 10 -7.28 -5.49 -3.14
N GLY A 11 -6.83 -6.15 -2.05
CA GLY A 11 -7.50 -7.32 -1.47
C GLY A 11 -7.09 -8.62 -2.17
N ARG A 12 -5.80 -8.95 -2.15
CA ARG A 12 -5.20 -10.07 -2.87
C ARG A 12 -5.81 -11.45 -2.56
N ALA A 13 -6.52 -11.62 -1.45
CA ALA A 13 -7.23 -12.86 -1.17
C ALA A 13 -8.46 -13.07 -2.07
N TYR A 14 -8.91 -12.05 -2.79
CA TYR A 14 -10.08 -12.09 -3.66
C TYR A 14 -9.76 -12.26 -5.15
N GLY A 15 -8.48 -12.20 -5.51
CA GLY A 15 -8.00 -12.33 -6.89
C GLY A 15 -6.49 -12.11 -6.98
N PRO A 16 -5.92 -12.09 -8.19
CA PRO A 16 -4.52 -11.75 -8.38
C PRO A 16 -4.18 -10.39 -7.76
N ASP A 17 -2.94 -10.22 -7.30
CA ASP A 17 -2.45 -9.00 -6.67
C ASP A 17 -2.77 -7.77 -7.53
N SER A 18 -3.35 -6.73 -6.91
CA SER A 18 -3.65 -5.44 -7.54
C SER A 18 -4.52 -5.54 -8.81
N SER A 19 -5.29 -6.64 -8.95
CA SER A 19 -6.17 -6.85 -10.10
C SER A 19 -7.51 -6.13 -9.96
N ARG A 20 -8.17 -5.89 -11.10
CA ARG A 20 -9.54 -5.34 -11.13
C ARG A 20 -10.52 -6.24 -10.39
N ARG A 21 -10.37 -7.56 -10.51
CA ARG A 21 -11.21 -8.54 -9.80
C ARG A 21 -11.05 -8.41 -8.29
N ALA A 22 -9.82 -8.40 -7.78
CA ALA A 22 -9.54 -8.26 -6.35
C ALA A 22 -10.11 -6.96 -5.80
N LEU A 23 -9.85 -5.83 -6.50
CA LEU A 23 -10.34 -4.51 -6.12
C LEU A 23 -11.87 -4.46 -6.03
N ARG A 24 -12.57 -4.93 -7.07
CA ARG A 24 -14.05 -4.94 -7.07
C ARG A 24 -14.62 -5.80 -5.95
N ALA A 25 -14.03 -6.96 -5.69
CA ALA A 25 -14.49 -7.84 -4.61
C ALA A 25 -14.23 -7.22 -3.23
N ALA A 26 -13.07 -6.56 -3.03
CA ALA A 26 -12.78 -5.83 -1.80
C ALA A 26 -13.77 -4.68 -1.58
N LEU A 27 -14.09 -3.90 -2.61
CA LEU A 27 -15.03 -2.78 -2.50
C LEU A 27 -16.48 -3.23 -2.24
N ALA A 28 -16.86 -4.40 -2.73
CA ALA A 28 -18.22 -4.93 -2.58
C ALA A 28 -18.47 -5.65 -1.23
N GLY A 29 -17.43 -6.08 -0.53
CA GLY A 29 -17.56 -6.97 0.62
C GLY A 29 -17.88 -6.28 1.96
N GLY A 30 -17.84 -4.95 2.03
CA GLY A 30 -18.13 -4.20 3.26
C GLY A 30 -17.28 -2.92 3.42
N PRO A 31 -17.40 -2.23 4.55
CA PRO A 31 -16.71 -0.97 4.77
C PRO A 31 -15.19 -1.16 4.85
N LEU A 32 -14.48 -0.27 4.16
CA LEU A 32 -13.03 -0.14 4.18
C LEU A 32 -12.65 1.30 4.52
N ARG A 33 -11.51 1.51 5.16
CA ARG A 33 -10.87 2.81 5.26
C ARG A 33 -10.20 3.20 3.93
N GLY A 34 -9.68 2.24 3.21
CA GLY A 34 -8.97 2.48 1.97
C GLY A 34 -8.50 1.21 1.27
N VAL A 35 -7.76 1.44 0.22
CA VAL A 35 -7.13 0.41 -0.62
C VAL A 35 -5.64 0.74 -0.73
N GLU A 36 -4.82 -0.27 -0.70
CA GLU A 36 -3.39 -0.17 -0.99
C GLU A 36 -3.06 -0.94 -2.27
N THR A 37 -2.14 -0.43 -3.06
CA THR A 37 -1.57 -1.11 -4.24
C THR A 37 -0.14 -0.65 -4.49
N ASP A 38 0.65 -1.58 -4.99
CA ASP A 38 2.05 -1.37 -5.35
C ASP A 38 2.18 -0.70 -6.71
N VAL A 39 3.20 0.14 -6.90
CA VAL A 39 3.38 0.94 -8.12
C VAL A 39 4.78 0.78 -8.68
N CYS A 40 4.86 0.37 -9.94
CA CYS A 40 6.07 0.32 -10.75
C CYS A 40 6.02 1.33 -11.89
N LEU A 41 7.17 1.95 -12.20
CA LEU A 41 7.34 2.84 -13.34
C LEU A 41 7.69 2.03 -14.59
N THR A 42 7.08 2.34 -15.73
CA THR A 42 7.44 1.81 -17.04
C THR A 42 8.50 2.69 -17.72
N ARG A 43 9.12 2.19 -18.80
CA ARG A 43 10.13 2.93 -19.58
C ARG A 43 9.59 4.25 -20.14
N ASP A 44 8.35 4.29 -20.55
CA ASP A 44 7.66 5.44 -21.12
C ASP A 44 6.94 6.32 -20.07
N GLY A 45 7.22 6.09 -18.78
CA GLY A 45 6.78 6.95 -17.68
C GLY A 45 5.36 6.67 -17.17
N ALA A 46 4.69 5.61 -17.62
CA ALA A 46 3.42 5.21 -17.05
C ALA A 46 3.60 4.47 -15.71
N LEU A 47 2.55 4.50 -14.89
CA LEU A 47 2.53 3.87 -13.57
C LEU A 47 1.61 2.65 -13.59
N VAL A 48 2.18 1.47 -13.42
CA VAL A 48 1.47 0.19 -13.41
C VAL A 48 1.40 -0.40 -12.00
N CYS A 49 0.27 -1.03 -11.69
CA CYS A 49 0.05 -1.64 -10.38
C CYS A 49 0.60 -3.05 -10.36
N LEU A 50 1.81 -3.22 -9.82
CA LEU A 50 2.54 -4.48 -9.67
C LEU A 50 3.41 -4.43 -8.42
N HIS A 51 3.42 -5.53 -7.63
CA HIS A 51 4.27 -5.61 -6.45
C HIS A 51 5.74 -5.75 -6.81
N ASP A 52 6.06 -6.63 -7.75
CA ASP A 52 7.43 -6.92 -8.13
C ASP A 52 7.79 -6.21 -9.42
N PRO A 53 8.82 -5.33 -9.40
CA PRO A 53 9.33 -4.69 -10.62
C PRO A 53 9.91 -5.68 -11.64
N TYR A 54 10.32 -6.89 -11.22
CA TYR A 54 10.68 -7.98 -12.13
C TYR A 54 9.41 -8.76 -12.50
N LEU A 55 8.99 -8.60 -13.75
CA LEU A 55 7.66 -8.98 -14.23
C LEU A 55 7.32 -10.46 -14.10
N ALA A 56 8.32 -11.37 -14.17
CA ALA A 56 8.07 -12.81 -14.10
C ALA A 56 7.57 -13.29 -12.72
N VAL A 57 7.63 -12.48 -11.68
CA VAL A 57 7.13 -12.86 -10.35
C VAL A 57 5.60 -12.85 -10.31
N GLY A 58 4.96 -11.83 -10.87
CA GLY A 58 3.52 -11.64 -10.80
C GLY A 58 2.78 -11.67 -12.14
N THR A 59 3.50 -11.86 -13.26
CA THR A 59 2.91 -11.83 -14.60
C THR A 59 3.48 -12.91 -15.52
N THR A 60 2.85 -13.09 -16.67
CA THR A 60 3.35 -13.96 -17.76
C THR A 60 4.53 -13.36 -18.54
N LEU A 61 5.01 -12.17 -18.16
CA LEU A 61 6.08 -11.46 -18.83
C LEU A 61 7.43 -11.71 -18.12
N THR A 62 8.52 -11.32 -18.78
CA THR A 62 9.88 -11.35 -18.22
C THR A 62 10.55 -9.97 -18.32
N GLY A 63 11.63 -9.76 -17.56
CA GLY A 63 12.38 -8.51 -17.53
C GLY A 63 11.80 -7.51 -16.51
N TRP A 64 12.33 -6.30 -16.52
CA TRP A 64 11.99 -5.26 -15.55
C TRP A 64 10.89 -4.32 -16.08
N ALA A 65 9.95 -3.92 -15.24
CA ALA A 65 8.86 -3.01 -15.62
C ALA A 65 9.40 -1.70 -16.21
N HIS A 66 10.44 -1.12 -15.61
CA HIS A 66 11.05 0.14 -16.07
C HIS A 66 11.83 0.04 -17.39
N GLU A 67 12.02 -1.16 -17.94
CA GLU A 67 12.62 -1.42 -19.26
C GLU A 67 11.58 -1.67 -20.35
N ARG A 68 10.31 -1.81 -19.99
CA ARG A 68 9.18 -2.08 -20.90
C ARG A 68 8.28 -0.86 -21.05
N SER A 69 7.63 -0.75 -22.20
CA SER A 69 6.55 0.24 -22.36
C SER A 69 5.31 -0.19 -21.58
N ALA A 70 4.44 0.77 -21.26
CA ALA A 70 3.14 0.46 -20.65
C ALA A 70 2.33 -0.52 -21.49
N ALA A 71 2.31 -0.36 -22.81
CA ALA A 71 1.61 -1.26 -23.73
C ALA A 71 2.12 -2.70 -23.59
N ASP A 72 3.44 -2.91 -23.52
CA ASP A 72 4.03 -4.23 -23.33
C ASP A 72 3.62 -4.86 -21.99
N VAL A 73 3.66 -4.06 -20.90
CA VAL A 73 3.29 -4.55 -19.56
C VAL A 73 1.80 -4.89 -19.48
N LEU A 74 0.94 -4.06 -20.05
CA LEU A 74 -0.52 -4.26 -20.06
C LEU A 74 -0.96 -5.43 -20.96
N ALA A 75 -0.13 -5.87 -21.91
CA ALA A 75 -0.38 -7.07 -22.72
C ALA A 75 -0.19 -8.37 -21.94
N GLY A 76 0.53 -8.33 -20.81
CA GLY A 76 0.73 -9.47 -19.93
C GLY A 76 -0.52 -9.88 -19.17
N ARG A 77 -0.47 -11.07 -18.58
CA ARG A 77 -1.50 -11.60 -17.68
C ARG A 77 -0.95 -11.69 -16.26
N LEU A 78 -1.78 -11.35 -15.29
CA LEU A 78 -1.45 -11.54 -13.88
C LEU A 78 -1.50 -13.03 -13.52
N LEU A 79 -0.61 -13.45 -12.65
CA LEU A 79 -0.60 -14.79 -12.08
C LEU A 79 -1.45 -14.82 -10.80
N ASP A 80 -2.08 -15.96 -10.55
CA ASP A 80 -2.73 -16.23 -9.26
C ASP A 80 -1.70 -16.65 -8.19
N GLY A 81 -2.17 -16.89 -6.96
CA GLY A 81 -1.30 -17.31 -5.84
C GLY A 81 -0.61 -18.68 -6.04
N GLU A 82 -0.98 -19.43 -7.08
CA GLU A 82 -0.37 -20.71 -7.47
C GLU A 82 0.54 -20.58 -8.70
N GLY A 83 0.75 -19.34 -9.17
CA GLY A 83 1.58 -19.03 -10.33
C GLY A 83 0.94 -19.33 -11.68
N ARG A 84 -0.37 -19.54 -11.75
CA ARG A 84 -1.10 -19.78 -13.01
C ARG A 84 -1.56 -18.48 -13.63
N ALA A 85 -1.46 -18.39 -14.96
CA ALA A 85 -1.96 -17.24 -15.71
C ALA A 85 -3.49 -17.10 -15.59
N THR A 86 -3.94 -15.89 -15.30
CA THR A 86 -5.36 -15.55 -15.21
C THR A 86 -5.83 -14.75 -16.43
N ALA A 87 -7.12 -14.39 -16.48
CA ALA A 87 -7.66 -13.47 -17.46
C ALA A 87 -7.37 -11.99 -17.13
N GLU A 88 -6.93 -11.70 -15.89
CA GLU A 88 -6.63 -10.34 -15.43
C GLU A 88 -5.31 -9.83 -16.03
N ARG A 89 -5.24 -8.54 -16.30
CA ARG A 89 -4.02 -7.83 -16.68
C ARG A 89 -3.61 -6.83 -15.61
N PRO A 90 -2.35 -6.37 -15.60
CA PRO A 90 -1.95 -5.24 -14.78
C PRO A 90 -2.86 -4.01 -15.00
N LEU A 91 -3.11 -3.23 -13.96
CA LEU A 91 -3.84 -1.97 -14.04
C LEU A 91 -2.86 -0.79 -14.08
N LEU A 92 -3.29 0.29 -14.69
CA LEU A 92 -2.68 1.60 -14.47
C LEU A 92 -3.15 2.19 -13.14
N VAL A 93 -2.34 3.05 -12.52
CA VAL A 93 -2.71 3.77 -11.29
C VAL A 93 -4.01 4.57 -11.50
N ASP A 94 -4.16 5.24 -12.65
CA ASP A 94 -5.40 5.97 -12.98
C ASP A 94 -6.64 5.07 -12.96
N GLU A 95 -6.54 3.83 -13.46
CA GLU A 95 -7.66 2.88 -13.44
C GLU A 95 -8.06 2.49 -12.00
N VAL A 96 -7.08 2.35 -11.09
CA VAL A 96 -7.36 2.09 -9.67
C VAL A 96 -8.03 3.31 -9.04
N LEU A 97 -7.51 4.51 -9.28
CA LEU A 97 -8.06 5.75 -8.74
C LEU A 97 -9.50 5.98 -9.22
N ASP A 98 -9.82 5.62 -10.47
CA ASP A 98 -11.18 5.75 -11.03
C ASP A 98 -12.16 4.71 -10.45
N LEU A 99 -11.67 3.54 -10.06
CA LEU A 99 -12.50 2.47 -9.52
C LEU A 99 -12.79 2.63 -8.02
N VAL A 100 -11.84 3.22 -7.26
CA VAL A 100 -11.98 3.39 -5.81
C VAL A 100 -12.90 4.59 -5.51
N PRO A 101 -13.96 4.42 -4.70
CA PRO A 101 -14.86 5.51 -4.32
C PRO A 101 -14.12 6.72 -3.68
N PRO A 102 -14.58 7.96 -3.91
CA PRO A 102 -13.89 9.18 -3.44
C PRO A 102 -13.70 9.27 -1.93
N GLY A 103 -14.54 8.60 -1.13
CA GLY A 103 -14.46 8.60 0.33
C GLY A 103 -13.38 7.69 0.92
N LEU A 104 -12.70 6.90 0.10
CA LEU A 104 -11.66 5.96 0.54
C LEU A 104 -10.27 6.50 0.27
N THR A 105 -9.35 6.26 1.22
CA THR A 105 -7.91 6.51 1.02
C THR A 105 -7.34 5.53 0.00
N VAL A 106 -6.45 5.99 -0.88
CA VAL A 106 -5.66 5.13 -1.76
C VAL A 106 -4.20 5.25 -1.39
N GLN A 107 -3.59 4.15 -0.97
CA GLN A 107 -2.18 4.07 -0.66
C GLN A 107 -1.43 3.47 -1.85
N LEU A 108 -0.42 4.17 -2.35
CA LEU A 108 0.39 3.80 -3.49
C LEU A 108 1.83 3.53 -3.04
N ASP A 109 2.20 2.24 -2.94
CA ASP A 109 3.53 1.82 -2.49
C ASP A 109 4.52 1.77 -3.66
N VAL A 110 5.47 2.70 -3.68
CA VAL A 110 6.48 2.83 -4.73
C VAL A 110 7.51 1.71 -4.65
N LYS A 111 7.59 0.90 -5.69
CA LYS A 111 8.53 -0.21 -5.84
C LYS A 111 9.70 0.17 -6.77
N ALA A 112 10.91 0.15 -6.23
CA ALA A 112 12.11 0.53 -6.97
C ALA A 112 13.34 -0.32 -6.61
N HIS A 113 13.17 -1.42 -5.88
CA HIS A 113 14.27 -2.20 -5.29
C HIS A 113 15.30 -1.30 -4.59
N ALA A 114 16.58 -1.51 -4.83
CA ALA A 114 17.67 -0.71 -4.28
C ALA A 114 18.01 0.54 -5.11
N ASP A 115 17.22 0.88 -6.14
CA ASP A 115 17.49 2.02 -7.05
C ASP A 115 16.79 3.29 -6.56
N ALA A 116 17.55 4.15 -5.89
CA ALA A 116 17.05 5.43 -5.42
C ALA A 116 16.72 6.43 -6.55
N ALA A 117 17.32 6.30 -7.74
CA ALA A 117 16.99 7.15 -8.89
C ALA A 117 15.65 6.72 -9.48
N LEU A 118 15.40 5.42 -9.61
CA LEU A 118 14.10 4.89 -10.03
C LEU A 118 13.00 5.26 -9.02
N ALA A 119 13.28 5.16 -7.71
CA ALA A 119 12.36 5.55 -6.66
C ALA A 119 11.91 7.02 -6.80
N ARG A 120 12.85 7.95 -7.02
CA ARG A 120 12.52 9.37 -7.26
C ARG A 120 11.73 9.57 -8.55
N ARG A 121 12.16 8.97 -9.67
CA ARG A 121 11.44 9.06 -10.94
C ARG A 121 10.00 8.54 -10.85
N THR A 122 9.77 7.49 -10.09
CA THR A 122 8.42 6.95 -9.86
C THR A 122 7.57 7.94 -9.05
N ALA A 123 8.16 8.58 -8.03
CA ALA A 123 7.47 9.63 -7.27
C ALA A 123 7.19 10.89 -8.11
N ASP A 124 8.10 11.28 -9.01
CA ASP A 124 7.86 12.38 -9.98
C ASP A 124 6.69 12.06 -10.92
N ALA A 125 6.64 10.83 -11.44
CA ALA A 125 5.54 10.38 -12.29
C ALA A 125 4.20 10.35 -11.53
N LEU A 126 4.20 9.91 -10.26
CA LEU A 126 3.00 9.99 -9.39
C LEU A 126 2.56 11.44 -9.20
N ALA A 127 3.47 12.35 -8.92
CA ALA A 127 3.13 13.76 -8.79
C ALA A 127 2.51 14.33 -10.08
N ALA A 128 3.05 13.97 -11.24
CA ALA A 128 2.51 14.36 -12.54
C ALA A 128 1.11 13.79 -12.83
N VAL A 129 0.81 12.57 -12.41
CA VAL A 129 -0.53 11.97 -12.49
C VAL A 129 -1.48 12.69 -11.55
N LEU A 130 -1.11 12.81 -10.27
CA LEU A 130 -1.96 13.35 -9.22
C LEU A 130 -2.25 14.86 -9.39
N SER A 131 -1.33 15.64 -9.98
CA SER A 131 -1.55 17.05 -10.26
C SER A 131 -2.75 17.34 -11.21
N ARG A 132 -3.17 16.35 -11.96
CA ARG A 132 -4.31 16.46 -12.90
C ARG A 132 -5.63 15.94 -12.30
N ARG A 133 -5.59 15.45 -11.05
CA ARG A 133 -6.76 14.82 -10.41
C ARG A 133 -7.35 15.69 -9.31
N PRO A 134 -8.66 15.92 -9.32
CA PRO A 134 -9.32 16.69 -8.25
C PRO A 134 -9.36 15.95 -6.91
N ASP A 135 -9.21 14.62 -6.95
CA ASP A 135 -9.28 13.73 -5.79
C ASP A 135 -7.88 13.30 -5.26
N ALA A 136 -6.82 13.99 -5.68
CA ALA A 136 -5.44 13.70 -5.27
C ALA A 136 -5.24 13.73 -3.74
N GLY A 137 -6.00 14.54 -3.02
CA GLY A 137 -5.87 14.69 -1.55
C GLY A 137 -6.19 13.44 -0.74
N ARG A 138 -6.82 12.40 -1.35
CA ARG A 138 -7.06 11.10 -0.72
C ARG A 138 -5.94 10.09 -0.92
N VAL A 139 -4.92 10.44 -1.72
CA VAL A 139 -3.82 9.54 -2.06
C VAL A 139 -2.67 9.74 -1.11
N GLU A 140 -2.12 8.64 -0.59
CA GLU A 140 -0.92 8.59 0.22
C GLU A 140 0.15 7.78 -0.53
N VAL A 141 1.36 8.34 -0.64
CA VAL A 141 2.50 7.65 -1.26
C VAL A 141 3.29 6.92 -0.18
N LEU A 142 3.36 5.61 -0.30
CA LEU A 142 4.12 4.75 0.58
C LEU A 142 5.43 4.33 -0.09
N SER A 143 6.45 4.04 0.67
CA SER A 143 7.59 3.24 0.21
C SER A 143 8.49 2.79 1.36
N PHE A 144 9.14 1.64 1.19
CA PHE A 144 10.34 1.25 1.94
C PHE A 144 11.55 2.13 1.59
N HIS A 145 11.47 2.85 0.47
CA HIS A 145 12.52 3.70 -0.06
C HIS A 145 12.35 5.15 0.42
N ALA A 146 13.20 5.58 1.35
CA ALA A 146 13.21 6.97 1.81
C ALA A 146 13.32 8.01 0.67
N ALA A 147 14.02 7.65 -0.43
CA ALA A 147 14.16 8.52 -1.60
C ALA A 147 12.81 8.78 -2.30
N ALA A 148 11.94 7.76 -2.42
CA ALA A 148 10.62 7.92 -3.00
C ALA A 148 9.74 8.84 -2.15
N VAL A 149 9.71 8.59 -0.82
CA VAL A 149 8.87 9.34 0.11
C VAL A 149 9.32 10.80 0.20
N LYS A 150 10.64 11.06 0.28
CA LYS A 150 11.20 12.43 0.24
C LYS A 150 10.81 13.17 -1.04
N GLN A 151 10.93 12.50 -2.20
CA GLN A 151 10.56 13.07 -3.49
C GLN A 151 9.06 13.37 -3.57
N ALA A 152 8.20 12.45 -3.11
CA ALA A 152 6.76 12.67 -3.07
C ALA A 152 6.39 13.89 -2.23
N VAL A 153 6.96 14.01 -1.03
CA VAL A 153 6.70 15.16 -0.14
C VAL A 153 7.22 16.47 -0.74
N SER A 154 8.36 16.46 -1.46
CA SER A 154 8.85 17.67 -2.14
C SER A 154 7.90 18.20 -3.24
N HIS A 155 7.02 17.34 -3.76
CA HIS A 155 5.92 17.70 -4.66
C HIS A 155 4.61 18.04 -3.93
N GLY A 156 4.60 18.11 -2.59
CA GLY A 156 3.41 18.38 -1.79
C GLY A 156 2.47 17.19 -1.63
N LEU A 157 2.90 15.98 -1.99
CA LEU A 157 2.12 14.76 -1.79
C LEU A 157 2.21 14.27 -0.35
N VAL A 158 1.20 13.55 0.08
CA VAL A 158 1.18 12.91 1.41
C VAL A 158 2.08 11.68 1.37
N GLY A 159 3.16 11.69 2.17
CA GLY A 159 4.14 10.61 2.22
C GLY A 159 4.08 9.80 3.51
N ARG A 160 4.29 8.48 3.43
CA ARG A 160 4.50 7.55 4.54
C ARG A 160 5.73 6.68 4.29
N LEU A 161 6.58 6.53 5.30
CA LEU A 161 7.65 5.54 5.23
C LEU A 161 7.11 4.17 5.67
N VAL A 162 7.44 3.12 4.93
CA VAL A 162 7.25 1.73 5.39
C VAL A 162 8.53 1.25 6.04
N ILE A 163 8.43 0.67 7.24
CA ILE A 163 9.59 0.11 7.96
C ILE A 163 9.42 -1.39 8.18
N TRP A 164 10.51 -2.13 7.98
CA TRP A 164 10.60 -3.59 8.09
C TRP A 164 11.73 -4.07 9.01
N ALA A 165 12.45 -3.12 9.63
CA ALA A 165 13.53 -3.36 10.57
C ALA A 165 13.39 -2.46 11.79
N ASP A 166 14.06 -2.81 12.88
CA ASP A 166 14.11 -1.99 14.08
C ASP A 166 14.85 -0.68 13.85
N TYR A 167 14.28 0.39 14.35
CA TYR A 167 14.87 1.72 14.40
C TYR A 167 14.76 2.27 15.82
N ALA A 168 15.70 3.12 16.22
CA ALA A 168 15.57 3.87 17.46
C ALA A 168 14.32 4.77 17.39
N PRO A 169 13.29 4.56 18.24
CA PRO A 169 11.97 5.19 18.07
C PRO A 169 12.02 6.72 17.96
N ALA A 170 12.77 7.38 18.86
CA ALA A 170 12.89 8.82 18.85
C ALA A 170 13.66 9.37 17.64
N ALA A 171 14.63 8.63 17.10
CA ALA A 171 15.36 9.05 15.91
C ALA A 171 14.49 8.94 14.65
N LEU A 172 13.75 7.85 14.52
CA LEU A 172 12.80 7.66 13.42
C LEU A 172 11.70 8.71 13.45
N ALA A 173 11.11 8.96 14.63
CA ALA A 173 10.05 9.95 14.80
C ALA A 173 10.51 11.36 14.40
N ARG A 174 11.69 11.80 14.86
CA ARG A 174 12.26 13.09 14.46
C ARG A 174 12.51 13.16 12.96
N TRP A 175 13.17 12.14 12.39
CA TRP A 175 13.46 12.10 10.97
C TRP A 175 12.17 12.18 10.11
N ALA A 176 11.13 11.44 10.49
CA ALA A 176 9.86 11.45 9.77
C ALA A 176 9.12 12.80 9.91
N ALA A 177 9.16 13.40 11.08
CA ALA A 177 8.57 14.72 11.33
C ALA A 177 9.31 15.84 10.59
N ASP A 178 10.66 15.83 10.58
CA ASP A 178 11.50 16.80 9.85
C ASP A 178 11.24 16.77 8.34
N LEU A 179 10.80 15.61 7.81
CA LEU A 179 10.39 15.44 6.42
C LEU A 179 8.91 15.75 6.17
N ALA A 180 8.17 16.21 7.18
CA ALA A 180 6.72 16.43 7.09
C ALA A 180 5.93 15.21 6.59
N LEU A 181 6.36 14.00 6.97
CA LEU A 181 5.59 12.79 6.65
C LEU A 181 4.25 12.79 7.38
N ARG A 182 3.24 12.19 6.78
CA ARG A 182 1.94 11.94 7.45
C ARG A 182 2.10 10.92 8.57
N GLY A 183 2.99 9.94 8.39
CA GLY A 183 3.19 8.86 9.35
C GLY A 183 4.09 7.76 8.85
N VAL A 184 4.08 6.67 9.58
CA VAL A 184 4.87 5.46 9.30
C VAL A 184 3.94 4.26 9.21
N CYS A 185 4.16 3.42 8.21
CA CYS A 185 3.59 2.08 8.11
C CYS A 185 4.59 1.10 8.72
N VAL A 186 4.19 0.41 9.77
CA VAL A 186 5.07 -0.47 10.56
C VAL A 186 4.68 -1.91 10.29
N GLU A 187 5.64 -2.78 9.93
CA GLU A 187 5.40 -4.21 9.90
C GLU A 187 4.88 -4.69 11.27
N HIS A 188 3.82 -5.50 11.27
CA HIS A 188 3.06 -5.82 12.49
C HIS A 188 3.93 -6.44 13.61
N PHE A 189 5.02 -7.13 13.24
CA PHE A 189 5.93 -7.76 14.21
C PHE A 189 6.92 -6.76 14.86
N LEU A 190 7.06 -5.56 14.30
CA LEU A 190 7.85 -4.44 14.87
C LEU A 190 6.99 -3.48 15.71
N LEU A 191 5.66 -3.64 15.66
CA LEU A 191 4.74 -2.75 16.35
C LEU A 191 4.87 -2.92 17.86
N GLY A 192 5.29 -1.87 18.54
CA GLY A 192 5.47 -1.87 19.99
C GLY A 192 5.20 -0.49 20.61
N GLN A 193 4.84 -0.49 21.89
CA GLN A 193 4.45 0.73 22.60
C GLN A 193 5.50 1.86 22.52
N PRO A 194 6.82 1.62 22.69
CA PRO A 194 7.81 2.70 22.60
C PRO A 194 7.85 3.37 21.23
N LEU A 195 7.70 2.58 20.15
CA LEU A 195 7.70 3.10 18.77
C LEU A 195 6.43 3.92 18.52
N VAL A 196 5.26 3.36 18.86
CA VAL A 196 3.98 4.03 18.65
C VAL A 196 3.90 5.33 19.42
N ALA A 197 4.34 5.34 20.69
CA ALA A 197 4.37 6.55 21.51
C ALA A 197 5.27 7.62 20.89
N ALA A 198 6.51 7.29 20.51
CA ALA A 198 7.43 8.25 19.91
C ALA A 198 6.90 8.86 18.60
N LEU A 199 6.26 8.04 17.74
CA LEU A 199 5.66 8.51 16.49
C LEU A 199 4.48 9.46 16.76
N ARG A 200 3.62 9.13 17.73
CA ARG A 200 2.47 9.96 18.10
C ARG A 200 2.87 11.27 18.76
N ASP A 201 3.84 11.24 19.65
CA ASP A 201 4.39 12.43 20.30
C ASP A 201 4.97 13.42 19.26
N ALA A 202 5.44 12.90 18.12
CA ALA A 202 5.88 13.69 16.97
C ALA A 202 4.74 14.08 16.00
N GLY A 203 3.47 13.80 16.32
CA GLY A 203 2.31 14.11 15.49
C GLY A 203 2.10 13.19 14.29
N LEU A 204 2.78 12.04 14.26
CA LEU A 204 2.73 11.09 13.15
C LEU A 204 1.67 10.01 13.37
N SER A 205 0.94 9.67 12.32
CA SER A 205 0.03 8.52 12.32
C SER A 205 0.79 7.20 12.12
N VAL A 206 0.22 6.12 12.66
CA VAL A 206 0.81 4.78 12.61
C VAL A 206 -0.18 3.82 11.97
N THR A 207 0.20 3.22 10.83
CA THR A 207 -0.54 2.10 10.24
C THR A 207 0.31 0.84 10.35
N THR A 208 -0.31 -0.33 10.28
CA THR A 208 0.44 -1.59 10.35
C THR A 208 -0.16 -2.64 9.43
N GLY A 209 0.69 -3.52 8.91
CA GLY A 209 0.36 -4.63 8.01
C GLY A 209 1.53 -5.61 7.89
N THR A 210 1.39 -6.71 7.16
CA THR A 210 0.10 -7.22 6.68
C THR A 210 -0.51 -8.12 7.72
N VAL A 211 -1.76 -7.90 8.08
CA VAL A 211 -2.45 -8.60 9.16
C VAL A 211 -3.62 -9.41 8.60
N ASN A 212 -3.49 -10.74 8.62
CA ASN A 212 -4.48 -11.66 8.04
C ASN A 212 -5.16 -12.59 9.07
N HIS A 213 -4.77 -12.52 10.33
CA HIS A 213 -5.29 -13.38 11.39
C HIS A 213 -5.79 -12.55 12.57
N ALA A 214 -6.96 -12.89 13.10
CA ALA A 214 -7.58 -12.17 14.20
C ALA A 214 -6.69 -12.06 15.44
N ALA A 215 -5.94 -13.11 15.80
CA ALA A 215 -5.03 -13.06 16.94
C ALA A 215 -3.86 -12.06 16.75
N ILE A 216 -3.38 -11.89 15.51
CA ILE A 216 -2.36 -10.87 15.19
C ILE A 216 -3.00 -9.48 15.21
N ALA A 217 -4.23 -9.36 14.67
CA ALA A 217 -4.98 -8.11 14.68
C ALA A 217 -5.25 -7.62 16.10
N GLU A 218 -5.67 -8.49 17.01
CA GLU A 218 -5.90 -8.14 18.42
C GLU A 218 -4.64 -7.61 19.10
N ARG A 219 -3.48 -8.26 18.87
CA ARG A 219 -2.19 -7.77 19.38
C ARG A 219 -1.83 -6.40 18.79
N ALA A 220 -2.02 -6.21 17.48
CA ALA A 220 -1.74 -4.94 16.84
C ALA A 220 -2.68 -3.84 17.36
N LEU A 221 -3.97 -4.14 17.52
CA LEU A 221 -4.99 -3.22 18.03
C LEU A 221 -4.73 -2.78 19.48
N ALA A 222 -4.04 -3.59 20.30
CA ALA A 222 -3.61 -3.19 21.64
C ALA A 222 -2.67 -1.98 21.63
N HIS A 223 -1.99 -1.71 20.52
CA HIS A 223 -1.16 -0.51 20.31
C HIS A 223 -1.94 0.62 19.62
N ALA A 224 -3.23 0.43 19.36
CA ALA A 224 -4.16 1.37 18.76
C ALA A 224 -3.64 2.04 17.46
N PRO A 225 -3.19 1.28 16.42
CA PRO A 225 -2.81 1.88 15.15
C PRO A 225 -4.02 2.56 14.49
N ASP A 226 -3.74 3.52 13.59
CA ASP A 226 -4.79 4.26 12.88
C ASP A 226 -5.49 3.41 11.81
N ALA A 227 -4.84 2.38 11.30
CA ALA A 227 -5.42 1.36 10.43
C ALA A 227 -4.57 0.07 10.40
N LEU A 228 -5.23 -1.04 10.07
CA LEU A 228 -4.60 -2.30 9.71
C LEU A 228 -4.70 -2.54 8.21
N THR A 229 -3.64 -3.04 7.59
CA THR A 229 -3.64 -3.46 6.20
C THR A 229 -3.76 -4.98 6.12
N SER A 230 -4.72 -5.50 5.33
CA SER A 230 -5.04 -6.94 5.24
C SER A 230 -5.28 -7.38 3.81
N ASP A 231 -4.82 -8.60 3.48
CA ASP A 231 -5.14 -9.26 2.20
C ASP A 231 -6.62 -9.63 2.10
N ARG A 232 -7.26 -9.88 3.25
CA ARG A 232 -8.63 -10.40 3.38
C ARG A 232 -9.46 -9.61 4.40
N PRO A 233 -9.66 -8.30 4.18
CA PRO A 233 -10.21 -7.41 5.21
C PRO A 233 -11.59 -7.86 5.73
N HIS A 234 -12.47 -8.38 4.86
CA HIS A 234 -13.82 -8.78 5.28
C HIS A 234 -13.84 -10.03 6.14
N GLN A 235 -13.02 -11.05 5.80
CA GLN A 235 -12.85 -12.23 6.64
C GLN A 235 -12.26 -11.84 7.99
N LEU A 236 -11.25 -10.96 8.00
CA LEU A 236 -10.64 -10.48 9.23
C LEU A 236 -11.66 -9.73 10.11
N THR A 237 -12.54 -8.92 9.51
CA THR A 237 -13.62 -8.24 10.23
C THR A 237 -14.57 -9.23 10.87
N ALA A 238 -14.99 -10.26 10.13
CA ALA A 238 -15.90 -11.30 10.64
C ALA A 238 -15.25 -12.08 11.80
N GLU A 239 -14.01 -12.53 11.65
CA GLU A 239 -13.26 -13.24 12.69
C GLU A 239 -13.11 -12.40 13.98
N LEU A 240 -12.82 -11.09 13.85
CA LEU A 240 -12.73 -10.19 15.00
C LEU A 240 -14.09 -10.00 15.69
N ALA A 241 -15.18 -9.93 14.93
CA ALA A 241 -16.53 -9.82 15.51
C ALA A 241 -16.90 -11.08 16.28
N GLU A 242 -16.67 -12.26 15.73
CA GLU A 242 -16.91 -13.55 16.40
C GLU A 242 -16.12 -13.66 17.72
N ARG A 243 -14.84 -13.30 17.73
CA ARG A 243 -14.01 -13.35 18.93
C ARG A 243 -14.48 -12.39 20.03
N ARG A 244 -14.98 -11.21 19.65
CA ARG A 244 -15.58 -10.25 20.62
C ARG A 244 -16.86 -10.79 21.26
N LEU A 245 -17.67 -11.49 20.48
CA LEU A 245 -18.91 -12.13 21.00
C LEU A 245 -18.60 -13.28 21.98
N LEU A 246 -17.50 -14.02 21.75
CA LEU A 246 -17.08 -15.11 22.63
C LEU A 246 -16.41 -14.63 23.92
N ALA A 247 -15.94 -13.39 23.96
CA ALA A 247 -15.24 -12.79 25.11
C ALA A 247 -16.18 -11.95 26.00
N ALA A 248 -17.42 -11.71 25.58
CA ALA A 248 -18.45 -10.93 26.30
C ALA A 248 -19.38 -11.82 27.10
#